data_00aae2ff8b361f18092fcac3e7a83594
#
_entry.id   00aae2ff8b361f18092fcac3e7a83594
#
_cell.length_a   1.000
_cell.length_b   1.000
_cell.length_c   1.000
_cell.angle_alpha   90.00
_cell.angle_beta   90.00
_cell.angle_gamma   90.00
#
_symmetry.space_group_name_H-M   'P 1'
#
loop_
_entity.id
_entity.type
_entity.pdbx_description
1 polymer ?
#
loop_
_entity_poly.entity_id
_entity_poly.type
_entity_poly.pdbx_seq_one_letter_code
_entity_poly.pdbx_strand_id
1 'polypeptide(L)'
;MTLLQRVRRRVGHQRGYTLLELLTVMSILSVIVGALVTLFMRATSAELDMNRRFQAQQSARTAIDQMRREIHCASQIAPTGTSAAITVTVPWQCPTGSKVEGVDTSVTYDVVSAGSQRFQLRRNAVKIADYATAQNAFNYTGPVAGSSLGKLRVTLPINTEPGNGLKEWRLVADIVLRNTTR
;
A
#
# COMPACT_ATOMS: atom_id res chain seq x y z
N MET A 1 -43.43 46.28 48.28
CA MET A 1 -42.17 46.56 47.61
C MET A 1 -42.07 45.53 46.50
N THR A 2 -42.41 45.94 45.27
CA THR A 2 -42.76 45.09 44.10
C THR A 2 -41.54 44.41 43.45
N LEU A 3 -41.71 43.14 43.07
CA LEU A 3 -40.72 42.27 42.36
C LEU A 3 -39.99 42.96 41.24
N LEU A 4 -40.61 43.92 40.57
CA LEU A 4 -40.06 44.72 39.46
C LEU A 4 -38.86 45.61 39.86
N GLN A 5 -38.73 46.03 41.12
CA GLN A 5 -37.57 46.82 41.58
C GLN A 5 -36.31 45.96 41.82
N ARG A 6 -36.44 44.62 42.03
CA ARG A 6 -35.31 43.71 42.19
C ARG A 6 -34.67 43.31 40.87
N VAL A 7 -35.46 43.25 39.82
CA VAL A 7 -34.96 42.89 38.47
C VAL A 7 -34.15 44.06 37.89
N ARG A 8 -34.57 45.30 38.10
CA ARG A 8 -33.89 46.48 37.57
C ARG A 8 -32.50 46.74 38.16
N ARG A 9 -32.21 46.20 39.38
CA ARG A 9 -30.89 46.35 40.03
C ARG A 9 -29.84 45.36 39.54
N ARG A 10 -30.23 44.27 38.86
CA ARG A 10 -29.27 43.30 38.32
C ARG A 10 -28.76 43.62 36.90
N VAL A 11 -29.41 44.52 36.18
CA VAL A 11 -29.02 44.90 34.83
C VAL A 11 -27.99 46.03 34.80
N GLY A 12 -27.64 46.64 35.95
CA GLY A 12 -26.83 47.84 36.05
C GLY A 12 -25.29 47.64 36.05
N HIS A 13 -24.76 46.39 35.82
CA HIS A 13 -23.31 46.16 35.83
C HIS A 13 -22.82 45.42 34.59
N GLN A 14 -23.42 45.66 33.44
CA GLN A 14 -22.83 45.27 32.17
C GLN A 14 -21.78 46.33 31.80
N ARG A 15 -20.55 46.13 32.25
CA ARG A 15 -19.39 46.83 31.67
C ARG A 15 -19.28 46.38 30.22
N GLY A 16 -19.61 47.27 29.28
CA GLY A 16 -19.40 47.01 27.86
C GLY A 16 -17.91 46.81 27.57
N TYR A 17 -17.58 45.84 26.75
CA TYR A 17 -16.21 45.65 26.28
C TYR A 17 -15.76 46.91 25.55
N THR A 18 -14.52 47.35 25.78
CA THR A 18 -13.92 48.44 25.02
C THR A 18 -13.59 47.96 23.63
N LEU A 19 -13.66 48.84 22.64
CA LEU A 19 -13.31 48.53 21.24
C LEU A 19 -11.88 48.02 21.15
N LEU A 20 -10.97 48.54 21.96
CA LEU A 20 -9.57 48.09 22.06
C LEU A 20 -9.47 46.64 22.59
N GLU A 21 -10.23 46.27 23.58
CA GLU A 21 -10.24 44.91 24.16
C GLU A 21 -10.72 43.87 23.14
N LEU A 22 -11.75 44.22 22.37
CA LEU A 22 -12.27 43.35 21.31
C LEU A 22 -11.24 43.20 20.17
N LEU A 23 -10.51 44.26 19.79
CA LEU A 23 -9.48 44.23 18.80
C LEU A 23 -8.28 43.38 19.24
N THR A 24 -7.86 43.50 20.50
CA THR A 24 -6.74 42.67 21.01
C THR A 24 -7.13 41.20 21.09
N VAL A 25 -8.34 40.85 21.51
CA VAL A 25 -8.83 39.45 21.53
C VAL A 25 -8.89 38.88 20.13
N MET A 26 -9.42 39.61 19.14
CA MET A 26 -9.47 39.16 17.76
C MET A 26 -8.08 38.95 17.14
N SER A 27 -7.11 39.81 17.46
CA SER A 27 -5.74 39.64 16.99
C SER A 27 -5.07 38.38 17.55
N ILE A 28 -5.21 38.12 18.84
CA ILE A 28 -4.69 36.93 19.51
C ILE A 28 -5.40 35.69 18.96
N LEU A 29 -6.72 35.72 18.81
CA LEU A 29 -7.50 34.61 18.29
C LEU A 29 -7.09 34.24 16.87
N SER A 30 -6.83 35.25 16.01
CA SER A 30 -6.40 35.00 14.62
C SER A 30 -5.05 34.25 14.55
N VAL A 31 -4.10 34.60 15.43
CA VAL A 31 -2.80 33.90 15.52
C VAL A 31 -2.99 32.46 15.99
N ILE A 32 -3.81 32.23 17.01
CA ILE A 32 -4.07 30.89 17.55
C ILE A 32 -4.76 30.03 16.48
N VAL A 33 -5.79 30.53 15.82
CA VAL A 33 -6.52 29.81 14.76
C VAL A 33 -5.59 29.51 13.59
N GLY A 34 -4.75 30.48 13.17
CA GLY A 34 -3.76 30.25 12.12
C GLY A 34 -2.77 29.14 12.45
N ALA A 35 -2.29 29.09 13.69
CA ALA A 35 -1.41 28.02 14.16
C ALA A 35 -2.12 26.65 14.17
N LEU A 36 -3.37 26.59 14.63
CA LEU A 36 -4.18 25.36 14.63
C LEU A 36 -4.45 24.83 13.23
N VAL A 37 -4.77 25.71 12.28
CA VAL A 37 -5.00 25.33 10.87
C VAL A 37 -3.73 24.71 10.27
N THR A 38 -2.57 25.32 10.47
CA THR A 38 -1.31 24.76 9.97
C THR A 38 -0.96 23.39 10.56
N LEU A 39 -1.21 23.22 11.86
CA LEU A 39 -1.02 21.94 12.53
C LEU A 39 -1.97 20.87 11.98
N PHE A 40 -3.23 21.22 11.80
CA PHE A 40 -4.25 20.31 11.24
C PHE A 40 -3.92 19.88 9.81
N MET A 41 -3.49 20.81 8.95
CA MET A 41 -3.09 20.48 7.58
C MET A 41 -1.89 19.51 7.55
N ARG A 42 -0.90 19.70 8.42
CA ARG A 42 0.24 18.76 8.55
C ARG A 42 -0.19 17.39 9.05
N ALA A 43 -1.07 17.34 10.04
CA ALA A 43 -1.61 16.08 10.56
C ALA A 43 -2.36 15.30 9.49
N THR A 44 -3.25 15.96 8.74
CA THR A 44 -4.01 15.32 7.65
C THR A 44 -3.11 14.81 6.54
N SER A 45 -2.07 15.57 6.14
CA SER A 45 -1.13 15.11 5.12
C SER A 45 -0.31 13.89 5.58
N ALA A 46 0.09 13.86 6.84
CA ALA A 46 0.79 12.71 7.43
C ALA A 46 -0.09 11.46 7.48
N GLU A 47 -1.37 11.62 7.83
CA GLU A 47 -2.35 10.53 7.85
C GLU A 47 -2.56 9.92 6.46
N LEU A 48 -2.70 10.76 5.43
CA LEU A 48 -2.82 10.31 4.05
C LEU A 48 -1.59 9.52 3.57
N ASP A 49 -0.38 9.97 3.94
CA ASP A 49 0.86 9.25 3.61
C ASP A 49 0.93 7.89 4.32
N MET A 50 0.61 7.84 5.60
CA MET A 50 0.55 6.59 6.36
C MET A 50 -0.46 5.59 5.77
N ASN A 51 -1.64 6.06 5.40
CA ASN A 51 -2.68 5.22 4.80
C ASN A 51 -2.26 4.66 3.45
N ARG A 52 -1.64 5.47 2.58
CA ARG A 52 -1.07 5.00 1.30
C ARG A 52 -0.01 3.92 1.50
N ARG A 53 0.89 4.09 2.46
CA ARG A 53 1.93 3.10 2.79
C ARG A 53 1.32 1.81 3.30
N PHE A 54 0.36 1.89 4.20
CA PHE A 54 -0.33 0.72 4.73
C PHE A 54 -1.03 -0.07 3.62
N GLN A 55 -1.77 0.61 2.75
CA GLN A 55 -2.44 -0.02 1.61
C GLN A 55 -1.45 -0.66 0.62
N ALA A 56 -0.33 0.01 0.32
CA ALA A 56 0.70 -0.52 -0.54
C ALA A 56 1.35 -1.79 0.04
N GLN A 57 1.64 -1.79 1.34
CA GLN A 57 2.20 -2.96 2.03
C GLN A 57 1.21 -4.11 2.10
N GLN A 58 -0.06 -3.84 2.40
CA GLN A 58 -1.10 -4.84 2.47
C GLN A 58 -1.35 -5.50 1.11
N SER A 59 -1.48 -4.70 0.04
CA SER A 59 -1.67 -5.22 -1.32
C SER A 59 -0.49 -6.08 -1.77
N ALA A 60 0.75 -5.66 -1.49
CA ALA A 60 1.94 -6.43 -1.82
C ALA A 60 2.01 -7.77 -1.07
N ARG A 61 1.69 -7.79 0.22
CA ARG A 61 1.62 -9.05 1.01
C ARG A 61 0.56 -9.98 0.45
N THR A 62 -0.64 -9.48 0.18
CA THR A 62 -1.73 -10.26 -0.40
C THR A 62 -1.34 -10.82 -1.78
N ALA A 63 -0.66 -10.03 -2.61
CA ALA A 63 -0.15 -10.48 -3.90
C ALA A 63 0.87 -11.62 -3.76
N ILE A 64 1.83 -11.50 -2.84
CA ILE A 64 2.81 -12.57 -2.56
C ILE A 64 2.12 -13.83 -2.04
N ASP A 65 1.13 -13.72 -1.17
CA ASP A 65 0.39 -14.87 -0.66
C ASP A 65 -0.44 -15.56 -1.76
N GLN A 66 -1.00 -14.81 -2.69
CA GLN A 66 -1.65 -15.35 -3.87
C GLN A 66 -0.64 -16.09 -4.76
N MET A 67 0.50 -15.45 -5.07
CA MET A 67 1.58 -16.07 -5.85
C MET A 67 2.07 -17.35 -5.18
N ARG A 68 2.26 -17.36 -3.86
CA ARG A 68 2.71 -18.52 -3.11
C ARG A 68 1.77 -19.71 -3.27
N ARG A 69 0.46 -19.51 -3.20
CA ARG A 69 -0.53 -20.57 -3.40
C ARG A 69 -0.47 -21.16 -4.80
N GLU A 70 -0.31 -20.34 -5.83
CA GLU A 70 -0.24 -20.80 -7.22
C GLU A 70 1.09 -21.47 -7.52
N ILE A 71 2.21 -20.91 -7.09
CA ILE A 71 3.55 -21.41 -7.33
C ILE A 71 3.80 -22.74 -6.60
N HIS A 72 3.29 -22.92 -5.38
CA HIS A 72 3.45 -24.21 -4.69
C HIS A 72 2.81 -25.38 -5.44
N CYS A 73 1.77 -25.12 -6.21
CA CYS A 73 1.07 -26.12 -7.01
C CYS A 73 1.53 -26.15 -8.47
N ALA A 74 2.29 -25.18 -8.92
CA ALA A 74 2.73 -25.04 -10.30
C ALA A 74 3.65 -26.20 -10.73
N SER A 75 3.51 -26.62 -11.98
CA SER A 75 4.38 -27.61 -12.61
C SER A 75 5.63 -26.95 -13.23
N GLN A 76 5.50 -25.72 -13.72
CA GLN A 76 6.59 -25.02 -14.42
C GLN A 76 6.51 -23.51 -14.20
N ILE A 77 7.68 -22.86 -14.20
CA ILE A 77 7.82 -21.40 -14.27
C ILE A 77 8.82 -21.07 -15.38
N ALA A 78 8.54 -20.05 -16.17
CA ALA A 78 9.42 -19.51 -17.20
C ALA A 78 9.35 -17.96 -17.21
N PRO A 79 10.42 -17.26 -17.58
CA PRO A 79 11.78 -17.75 -17.85
C PRO A 79 12.57 -18.04 -16.57
N THR A 80 13.70 -18.71 -16.68
CA THR A 80 14.70 -18.84 -15.62
C THR A 80 15.53 -17.57 -15.50
N GLY A 81 16.10 -17.33 -14.32
CA GLY A 81 16.91 -16.12 -14.04
C GLY A 81 16.08 -14.93 -13.60
N THR A 82 16.67 -13.74 -13.72
CA THR A 82 16.05 -12.47 -13.33
C THR A 82 15.16 -11.93 -14.45
N SER A 83 13.91 -11.60 -14.13
CA SER A 83 12.92 -11.16 -15.12
C SER A 83 11.93 -10.15 -14.54
N ALA A 84 11.37 -9.34 -15.43
CA ALA A 84 10.25 -8.44 -15.14
C ALA A 84 8.89 -9.16 -15.23
N ALA A 85 8.85 -10.32 -15.90
CA ALA A 85 7.64 -11.11 -16.05
C ALA A 85 7.97 -12.60 -15.95
N ILE A 86 7.05 -13.36 -15.38
CA ILE A 86 7.08 -14.81 -15.31
C ILE A 86 5.74 -15.40 -15.73
N THR A 87 5.79 -16.56 -16.35
CA THR A 87 4.61 -17.37 -16.64
C THR A 87 4.66 -18.63 -15.78
N VAL A 88 3.58 -18.89 -15.07
CA VAL A 88 3.41 -20.00 -14.15
C VAL A 88 2.38 -20.96 -14.73
N THR A 89 2.76 -22.19 -14.98
CA THR A 89 1.84 -23.25 -15.43
C THR A 89 1.26 -23.95 -14.22
N VAL A 90 -0.05 -23.82 -14.02
CA VAL A 90 -0.80 -24.38 -12.89
C VAL A 90 -1.63 -25.55 -13.40
N PRO A 91 -1.34 -26.79 -12.94
CA PRO A 91 -2.11 -27.97 -13.32
C PRO A 91 -3.59 -27.87 -12.92
N TRP A 92 -4.44 -28.52 -13.71
CA TRP A 92 -5.89 -28.53 -13.47
C TRP A 92 -6.31 -29.07 -12.10
N GLN A 93 -5.52 -29.97 -11.52
CA GLN A 93 -5.76 -30.51 -10.17
C GLN A 93 -5.57 -29.47 -9.04
N CYS A 94 -4.97 -28.32 -9.35
CA CYS A 94 -4.74 -27.28 -8.35
C CYS A 94 -6.00 -26.47 -8.10
N PRO A 95 -6.24 -26.00 -6.85
CA PRO A 95 -7.40 -25.17 -6.53
C PRO A 95 -7.54 -23.92 -7.37
N THR A 96 -6.42 -23.40 -7.89
CA THR A 96 -6.33 -22.19 -8.74
C THR A 96 -6.15 -22.52 -10.22
N GLY A 97 -6.09 -23.80 -10.58
CA GLY A 97 -5.97 -24.28 -11.94
C GLY A 97 -7.29 -24.24 -12.73
N SER A 98 -7.28 -24.78 -13.94
CA SER A 98 -8.48 -24.93 -14.76
C SER A 98 -9.47 -25.87 -14.06
N LYS A 99 -10.77 -25.60 -14.24
CA LYS A 99 -11.84 -26.54 -13.84
C LYS A 99 -12.07 -27.65 -14.87
N VAL A 100 -11.36 -27.58 -16.00
CA VAL A 100 -11.44 -28.57 -17.07
C VAL A 100 -10.32 -29.60 -16.87
N GLU A 101 -10.70 -30.87 -16.74
CA GLU A 101 -9.78 -31.98 -16.56
C GLU A 101 -8.77 -32.08 -17.71
N GLY A 102 -7.50 -32.26 -17.36
CA GLY A 102 -6.41 -32.38 -18.33
C GLY A 102 -5.94 -31.06 -18.95
N VAL A 103 -6.55 -29.91 -18.62
CA VAL A 103 -6.16 -28.62 -19.17
C VAL A 103 -5.47 -27.77 -18.11
N ASP A 104 -4.17 -27.57 -18.26
CA ASP A 104 -3.37 -26.71 -17.40
C ASP A 104 -3.67 -25.22 -17.68
N THR A 105 -3.59 -24.39 -16.67
CA THR A 105 -3.79 -22.94 -16.78
C THR A 105 -2.46 -22.21 -16.74
N SER A 106 -2.26 -21.30 -17.68
CA SER A 106 -1.12 -20.40 -17.69
C SER A 106 -1.48 -19.09 -16.98
N VAL A 107 -0.72 -18.72 -15.96
CA VAL A 107 -0.86 -17.47 -15.21
C VAL A 107 0.39 -16.64 -15.40
N THR A 108 0.22 -15.42 -15.89
CA THR A 108 1.33 -14.47 -16.09
C THR A 108 1.36 -13.47 -14.96
N TYR A 109 2.52 -13.33 -14.34
CA TYR A 109 2.85 -12.23 -13.43
C TYR A 109 3.85 -11.31 -14.10
N ASP A 110 3.55 -10.02 -14.15
CA ASP A 110 4.43 -9.03 -14.76
C ASP A 110 4.52 -7.75 -13.92
N VAL A 111 5.66 -7.09 -13.98
CA VAL A 111 5.88 -5.80 -13.37
C VAL A 111 6.03 -4.76 -14.46
N VAL A 112 5.08 -3.85 -14.56
CA VAL A 112 5.02 -2.85 -15.62
C VAL A 112 5.12 -1.43 -15.06
N SER A 113 5.66 -0.52 -15.87
CA SER A 113 5.71 0.89 -15.52
C SER A 113 4.31 1.49 -15.42
N ALA A 114 4.09 2.28 -14.36
CA ALA A 114 2.87 3.03 -14.11
C ALA A 114 3.12 4.54 -13.95
N GLY A 115 4.29 5.01 -14.39
CA GLY A 115 4.75 6.39 -14.31
C GLY A 115 6.22 6.50 -13.91
N SER A 116 6.70 7.71 -13.64
CA SER A 116 8.08 7.93 -13.22
C SER A 116 8.42 7.16 -11.94
N GLN A 117 9.38 6.25 -12.02
CA GLN A 117 9.89 5.44 -10.90
C GLN A 117 8.82 4.67 -10.12
N ARG A 118 7.68 4.39 -10.74
CA ARG A 118 6.57 3.65 -10.17
C ARG A 118 6.21 2.49 -11.09
N PHE A 119 6.15 1.30 -10.51
CA PHE A 119 5.77 0.07 -11.21
C PHE A 119 4.59 -0.59 -10.50
N GLN A 120 3.84 -1.39 -11.25
CA GLN A 120 2.71 -2.16 -10.78
C GLN A 120 2.96 -3.64 -11.03
N LEU A 121 2.72 -4.46 -10.01
CA LEU A 121 2.65 -5.90 -10.17
C LEU A 121 1.26 -6.29 -10.64
N ARG A 122 1.20 -7.05 -11.72
CA ARG A 122 -0.07 -7.53 -12.30
C ARG A 122 -0.07 -9.05 -12.37
N ARG A 123 -1.28 -9.61 -12.34
CA ARG A 123 -1.58 -11.01 -12.62
C ARG A 123 -2.57 -11.07 -13.79
N ASN A 124 -2.19 -11.71 -14.89
CA ASN A 124 -3.00 -11.75 -16.11
C ASN A 124 -3.51 -10.35 -16.52
N ALA A 125 -2.61 -9.36 -16.55
CA ALA A 125 -2.87 -7.94 -16.81
C ALA A 125 -3.71 -7.20 -15.76
N VAL A 126 -4.18 -7.86 -14.71
CA VAL A 126 -4.92 -7.22 -13.60
C VAL A 126 -3.94 -6.79 -12.51
N LYS A 127 -4.01 -5.53 -12.08
CA LYS A 127 -3.17 -5.00 -11.01
C LYS A 127 -3.49 -5.67 -9.68
N ILE A 128 -2.46 -6.21 -9.01
CA ILE A 128 -2.55 -6.83 -7.68
C ILE A 128 -1.72 -6.12 -6.63
N ALA A 129 -0.65 -5.40 -7.01
CA ALA A 129 0.09 -4.52 -6.11
C ALA A 129 0.60 -3.29 -6.86
N ASP A 130 0.91 -2.23 -6.11
CA ASP A 130 1.32 -0.94 -6.63
C ASP A 130 2.53 -0.39 -5.88
N TYR A 131 3.11 0.73 -6.37
CA TYR A 131 4.23 1.44 -5.78
C TYR A 131 5.54 0.65 -5.72
N ALA A 132 5.72 -0.38 -6.56
CA ALA A 132 7.04 -0.99 -6.74
C ALA A 132 8.00 0.04 -7.38
N THR A 133 9.29 -0.02 -7.01
CA THR A 133 10.34 0.88 -7.54
C THR A 133 11.30 0.17 -8.48
N ALA A 134 11.22 -1.14 -8.60
CA ALA A 134 12.01 -1.93 -9.52
C ALA A 134 11.14 -2.82 -10.41
N GLN A 135 11.54 -2.94 -11.68
CA GLN A 135 10.84 -3.75 -12.67
C GLN A 135 11.21 -5.24 -12.55
N ASN A 136 12.48 -5.55 -12.35
CA ASN A 136 12.97 -6.93 -12.29
C ASN A 136 12.74 -7.53 -10.91
N ALA A 137 11.50 -7.90 -10.62
CA ALA A 137 11.08 -8.38 -9.30
C ALA A 137 11.25 -9.89 -9.12
N PHE A 138 11.41 -10.66 -10.20
CA PHE A 138 11.42 -12.12 -10.17
C PHE A 138 12.82 -12.66 -10.46
N ASN A 139 13.22 -13.66 -9.70
CA ASN A 139 14.44 -14.44 -9.98
C ASN A 139 14.11 -15.92 -9.76
N TYR A 140 13.97 -16.66 -10.87
CA TYR A 140 13.65 -18.07 -10.85
C TYR A 140 14.87 -18.94 -11.09
N THR A 141 15.11 -19.84 -10.16
CA THR A 141 16.10 -20.92 -10.29
C THR A 141 15.36 -22.23 -10.51
N GLY A 142 15.58 -22.86 -11.65
CA GLY A 142 14.96 -24.13 -11.99
C GLY A 142 15.38 -25.27 -11.04
N PRO A 143 14.64 -26.38 -11.06
CA PRO A 143 14.99 -27.55 -10.26
C PRO A 143 16.25 -28.23 -10.82
N VAL A 144 17.04 -28.83 -9.94
CA VAL A 144 18.17 -29.69 -10.30
C VAL A 144 17.82 -31.11 -9.90
N ALA A 145 17.81 -32.01 -10.86
CA ALA A 145 17.45 -33.41 -10.65
C ALA A 145 18.23 -34.03 -9.48
N GLY A 146 17.51 -34.63 -8.53
CA GLY A 146 18.09 -35.27 -7.36
C GLY A 146 18.72 -34.36 -6.31
N SER A 147 18.71 -33.03 -6.50
CA SER A 147 19.40 -32.08 -5.60
C SER A 147 18.49 -30.99 -5.04
N SER A 148 17.77 -30.25 -5.86
CA SER A 148 16.99 -29.11 -5.40
C SER A 148 15.70 -28.90 -6.15
N LEU A 149 14.68 -28.42 -5.46
CA LEU A 149 13.41 -27.99 -6.05
C LEU A 149 13.59 -26.62 -6.71
N GLY A 150 12.76 -26.32 -7.70
CA GLY A 150 12.68 -24.99 -8.29
C GLY A 150 12.33 -23.94 -7.24
N LYS A 151 12.99 -22.79 -7.28
CA LYS A 151 12.82 -21.71 -6.32
C LYS A 151 12.62 -20.37 -7.03
N LEU A 152 11.52 -19.71 -6.73
CA LEU A 152 11.30 -18.33 -7.17
C LEU A 152 11.57 -17.38 -6.00
N ARG A 153 12.51 -16.47 -6.20
CA ARG A 153 12.69 -15.30 -5.32
C ARG A 153 11.95 -14.13 -5.92
N VAL A 154 11.07 -13.54 -5.14
CA VAL A 154 10.36 -12.30 -5.48
C VAL A 154 10.90 -11.19 -4.61
N THR A 155 11.36 -10.09 -5.22
CA THR A 155 11.87 -8.91 -4.53
C THR A 155 11.08 -7.70 -5.00
N LEU A 156 10.24 -7.15 -4.13
CA LEU A 156 9.42 -5.97 -4.40
C LEU A 156 9.85 -4.83 -3.48
N PRO A 157 10.72 -3.95 -3.93
CA PRO A 157 10.94 -2.68 -3.25
C PRO A 157 9.73 -1.77 -3.47
N ILE A 158 9.15 -1.23 -2.40
CA ILE A 158 7.91 -0.43 -2.42
C ILE A 158 8.20 0.94 -1.84
N ASN A 159 7.82 1.99 -2.57
CA ASN A 159 7.93 3.36 -2.14
C ASN A 159 6.72 4.18 -2.61
N THR A 160 5.96 4.73 -1.68
CA THR A 160 4.79 5.57 -1.99
C THR A 160 5.16 7.01 -2.35
N GLU A 161 6.43 7.41 -2.12
CA GLU A 161 7.01 8.69 -2.53
C GLU A 161 8.23 8.44 -3.42
N PRO A 162 8.03 8.23 -4.73
CA PRO A 162 9.13 8.05 -5.67
C PRO A 162 10.11 9.23 -5.60
N GLY A 163 11.41 8.93 -5.46
CA GLY A 163 12.47 9.94 -5.29
C GLY A 163 12.95 10.13 -3.84
N ASN A 164 12.24 9.64 -2.84
CA ASN A 164 12.68 9.63 -1.45
C ASN A 164 13.13 8.22 -1.04
N GLY A 165 14.39 7.89 -1.27
CA GLY A 165 14.94 6.55 -0.98
C GLY A 165 14.87 6.12 0.50
N LEU A 166 14.76 7.07 1.43
CA LEU A 166 14.64 6.77 2.86
C LEU A 166 13.28 6.13 3.23
N LYS A 167 12.31 6.20 2.33
CA LYS A 167 10.96 5.67 2.53
C LYS A 167 10.69 4.35 1.80
N GLU A 168 11.73 3.77 1.20
CA GLU A 168 11.62 2.47 0.54
C GLU A 168 11.50 1.34 1.56
N TRP A 169 10.52 0.49 1.38
CA TRP A 169 10.36 -0.77 2.09
C TRP A 169 10.49 -1.93 1.10
N ARG A 170 11.28 -2.95 1.47
CA ARG A 170 11.56 -4.07 0.58
C ARG A 170 10.89 -5.34 1.07
N LEU A 171 9.99 -5.89 0.26
CA LEU A 171 9.38 -7.20 0.47
C LEU A 171 10.17 -8.25 -0.32
N VAL A 172 10.70 -9.24 0.39
CA VAL A 172 11.40 -10.38 -0.21
C VAL A 172 10.69 -11.66 0.19
N ALA A 173 10.40 -12.51 -0.80
CA ALA A 173 9.79 -13.81 -0.58
C ALA A 173 10.49 -14.87 -1.43
N ASP A 174 10.87 -15.96 -0.80
CA ASP A 174 11.37 -17.17 -1.46
C ASP A 174 10.22 -18.19 -1.50
N ILE A 175 9.85 -18.63 -2.69
CA ILE A 175 8.74 -19.56 -2.93
C ILE A 175 9.27 -20.77 -3.67
N VAL A 176 9.05 -21.96 -3.11
CA VAL A 176 9.53 -23.22 -3.66
C VAL A 176 8.42 -23.90 -4.45
N LEU A 177 8.73 -24.39 -5.66
CA LEU A 177 7.84 -25.23 -6.43
C LEU A 177 7.85 -26.66 -5.84
N ARG A 178 6.67 -27.13 -5.42
CA ARG A 178 6.55 -28.46 -4.81
C ARG A 178 6.10 -29.54 -5.80
N ASN A 179 5.51 -29.11 -6.91
CA ASN A 179 4.93 -30.03 -7.92
C ASN A 179 5.77 -30.08 -9.20
N THR A 180 7.07 -29.88 -9.10
CA THR A 180 7.95 -30.17 -10.23
C THR A 180 8.02 -31.68 -10.41
N THR A 181 7.69 -32.18 -11.59
CA THR A 181 7.86 -33.57 -11.97
C THR A 181 9.29 -34.03 -11.66
N ARG A 182 9.38 -35.07 -10.86
CA ARG A 182 10.64 -35.77 -10.56
C ARG A 182 11.22 -36.40 -11.79
#